data_21c03620c5085922a738b8cf1db945ad
#
_entry.id   21c03620c5085922a738b8cf1db945ad
#
_cell.length_a   1.000
_cell.length_b   1.000
_cell.length_c   1.000
_cell.angle_alpha   90.00
_cell.angle_beta   90.00
_cell.angle_gamma   90.00
#
_symmetry.space_group_name_H-M   'P 1'
#
loop_
_entity.id
_entity.type
_entity.pdbx_description
1 polymer ?
#
loop_
_entity_poly.entity_id
_entity_poly.type
_entity_poly.pdbx_seq_one_letter_code
_entity_poly.pdbx_strand_id
1 'polypeptide(L)'
;MPKLYDNKVDVAKKPGWLKIRLHRTAQFAEVDRIVREHALHTICSSGMCPNKAECWSRRTATFMILGDVCTRSCRFCATRTGRPLPPDDAEPGQLARSVKLMGLRHVVVTSVTRDDLPDGGARHWAAAVEAIRRENHDATIELLIPDFDARPELLDTVAAAKPDIIGH
;
A
#
# COMPACT_ATOMS: atom_id res chain seq x y z
N MET A 1 -45.84 0.85 -1.23
CA MET A 1 -44.52 1.45 -1.51
C MET A 1 -43.87 0.69 -2.67
N PRO A 2 -43.68 1.26 -3.84
CA PRO A 2 -43.07 0.56 -4.96
C PRO A 2 -41.59 0.35 -4.72
N LYS A 3 -41.11 -0.88 -4.98
CA LYS A 3 -39.69 -1.25 -4.97
C LYS A 3 -39.02 -0.56 -6.17
N LEU A 4 -38.32 0.53 -5.91
CA LEU A 4 -37.40 1.17 -6.84
C LEU A 4 -36.07 0.37 -6.81
N TYR A 5 -35.57 0.04 -8.01
CA TYR A 5 -34.36 -0.70 -8.37
C TYR A 5 -34.52 -2.22 -8.53
N ASP A 6 -35.23 -2.60 -9.60
CA ASP A 6 -34.92 -3.84 -10.31
C ASP A 6 -34.44 -3.48 -11.73
N ASN A 7 -33.31 -2.76 -11.80
CA ASN A 7 -32.55 -2.60 -13.02
C ASN A 7 -31.50 -3.71 -13.07
N LYS A 8 -31.90 -4.88 -13.56
CA LYS A 8 -30.93 -5.81 -14.16
C LYS A 8 -30.34 -5.12 -15.38
N VAL A 9 -29.29 -4.35 -15.16
CA VAL A 9 -28.41 -3.93 -16.26
C VAL A 9 -27.84 -5.22 -16.83
N ASP A 10 -28.27 -5.54 -18.06
CA ASP A 10 -27.70 -6.67 -18.80
C ASP A 10 -26.24 -6.31 -19.10
N VAL A 11 -25.34 -6.74 -18.19
CA VAL A 11 -23.91 -6.46 -18.30
C VAL A 11 -23.40 -7.29 -19.46
N ALA A 12 -23.32 -6.67 -20.64
CA ALA A 12 -22.78 -7.28 -21.84
C ALA A 12 -21.45 -8.00 -21.51
N LYS A 13 -21.34 -9.26 -21.90
CA LYS A 13 -20.13 -10.06 -21.63
C LYS A 13 -18.92 -9.32 -22.18
N LYS A 14 -17.96 -9.03 -21.29
CA LYS A 14 -16.70 -8.37 -21.69
C LYS A 14 -16.06 -9.10 -22.87
N PRO A 15 -15.61 -8.38 -23.92
CA PRO A 15 -14.90 -8.98 -25.04
C PRO A 15 -13.68 -9.78 -24.59
N GLY A 16 -13.25 -10.75 -25.38
CA GLY A 16 -12.19 -11.68 -25.04
C GLY A 16 -10.86 -10.99 -24.67
N TRP A 17 -10.55 -9.86 -25.33
CA TRP A 17 -9.34 -9.07 -25.09
C TRP A 17 -9.34 -8.29 -23.76
N LEU A 18 -10.52 -8.08 -23.13
CA LEU A 18 -10.68 -7.50 -21.79
C LEU A 18 -10.65 -8.58 -20.67
N LYS A 19 -10.49 -9.87 -21.02
CA LYS A 19 -10.41 -10.94 -20.03
C LYS A 19 -8.96 -11.12 -19.61
N ILE A 20 -8.65 -10.80 -18.38
CA ILE A 20 -7.35 -11.08 -17.79
C ILE A 20 -7.35 -12.53 -17.30
N ARG A 21 -6.38 -13.33 -17.73
CA ARG A 21 -6.14 -14.67 -17.16
C ARG A 21 -5.40 -14.49 -15.84
N LEU A 22 -6.07 -14.76 -14.73
CA LEU A 22 -5.45 -14.75 -13.39
C LEU A 22 -4.60 -16.00 -13.22
N HIS A 23 -3.35 -15.98 -13.66
CA HIS A 23 -2.39 -17.04 -13.38
C HIS A 23 -1.73 -16.74 -12.02
N ARG A 24 -2.02 -17.60 -11.04
CA ARG A 24 -1.24 -17.63 -9.79
C ARG A 24 0.04 -18.41 -10.06
N THR A 25 1.12 -17.70 -10.29
CA THR A 25 2.45 -18.29 -10.48
C THR A 25 3.09 -18.65 -9.13
N ALA A 26 4.20 -19.38 -9.16
CA ALA A 26 4.99 -19.64 -7.95
C ALA A 26 5.45 -18.35 -7.29
N GLN A 27 5.82 -17.34 -8.09
CA GLN A 27 6.20 -15.99 -7.61
C GLN A 27 5.04 -15.28 -6.90
N PHE A 28 3.82 -15.38 -7.44
CA PHE A 28 2.64 -14.85 -6.75
C PHE A 28 2.47 -15.50 -5.38
N ALA A 29 2.59 -16.82 -5.29
CA ALA A 29 2.44 -17.57 -4.04
C ALA A 29 3.54 -17.16 -3.01
N GLU A 30 4.75 -16.93 -3.48
CA GLU A 30 5.87 -16.47 -2.65
C GLU A 30 5.59 -15.06 -2.09
N VAL A 31 5.16 -14.11 -2.93
CA VAL A 31 4.80 -12.76 -2.48
C VAL A 31 3.65 -12.79 -1.48
N ASP A 32 2.58 -13.56 -1.77
CA ASP A 32 1.43 -13.71 -0.88
C ASP A 32 1.85 -14.29 0.49
N ARG A 33 2.75 -15.28 0.50
CA ARG A 33 3.31 -15.86 1.72
C ARG A 33 4.09 -14.82 2.53
N ILE A 34 5.03 -14.09 1.90
CA ILE A 34 5.85 -13.08 2.57
C ILE A 34 4.96 -12.00 3.19
N VAL A 35 3.98 -11.47 2.44
CA VAL A 35 3.06 -10.45 2.90
C VAL A 35 2.29 -10.92 4.14
N ARG A 36 1.84 -12.17 4.17
CA ARG A 36 1.10 -12.74 5.31
C ARG A 36 1.99 -13.03 6.51
N GLU A 37 3.15 -13.66 6.31
CA GLU A 37 4.07 -14.03 7.40
C GLU A 37 4.60 -12.80 8.15
N HIS A 38 4.74 -11.68 7.46
CA HIS A 38 5.19 -10.42 8.07
C HIS A 38 4.05 -9.47 8.45
N ALA A 39 2.77 -9.94 8.40
CA ALA A 39 1.59 -9.15 8.72
C ALA A 39 1.51 -7.80 7.99
N LEU A 40 2.03 -7.74 6.75
CA LEU A 40 2.08 -6.51 5.97
C LEU A 40 0.77 -6.23 5.25
N HIS A 41 0.45 -4.96 5.13
CA HIS A 41 -0.65 -4.48 4.31
C HIS A 41 -0.15 -4.06 2.92
N THR A 42 -0.99 -4.25 1.90
CA THR A 42 -0.71 -3.80 0.53
C THR A 42 -1.94 -3.12 -0.05
N ILE A 43 -1.73 -2.02 -0.77
CA ILE A 43 -2.83 -1.38 -1.51
C ILE A 43 -3.37 -2.31 -2.61
N CYS A 44 -2.56 -3.27 -3.08
CA CYS A 44 -2.98 -4.28 -4.02
C CYS A 44 -4.14 -5.14 -3.47
N SER A 45 -4.16 -5.38 -2.17
CA SER A 45 -5.25 -6.12 -1.49
C SER A 45 -6.35 -5.18 -1.01
N SER A 46 -6.03 -4.13 -0.26
CA SER A 46 -7.00 -3.19 0.32
C SER A 46 -7.73 -2.38 -0.73
N GLY A 47 -7.05 -2.02 -1.83
CA GLY A 47 -7.61 -1.31 -2.97
C GLY A 47 -8.29 -2.20 -4.00
N MET A 48 -8.40 -3.53 -3.74
CA MET A 48 -8.98 -4.49 -4.69
C MET A 48 -8.41 -4.37 -6.11
N CYS A 49 -7.09 -4.18 -6.23
CA CYS A 49 -6.42 -3.91 -7.49
C CYS A 49 -6.59 -5.07 -8.49
N PRO A 50 -7.10 -4.83 -9.69
CA PRO A 50 -7.29 -5.87 -10.70
C PRO A 50 -5.96 -6.44 -11.22
N ASN A 51 -4.86 -5.69 -11.08
CA ASN A 51 -3.55 -6.08 -11.58
C ASN A 51 -2.72 -6.87 -10.54
N LYS A 52 -3.28 -7.11 -9.34
CA LYS A 52 -2.56 -7.80 -8.24
C LYS A 52 -1.91 -9.10 -8.69
N ALA A 53 -2.62 -9.94 -9.46
CA ALA A 53 -2.10 -11.23 -9.89
C ALA A 53 -0.88 -11.08 -10.83
N GLU A 54 -0.90 -10.13 -11.73
CA GLU A 54 0.19 -9.84 -12.65
C GLU A 54 1.39 -9.24 -11.90
N CYS A 55 1.18 -8.18 -11.10
CA CYS A 55 2.24 -7.52 -10.35
C CYS A 55 2.95 -8.48 -9.40
N TRP A 56 2.19 -9.25 -8.62
CA TRP A 56 2.77 -10.20 -7.66
C TRP A 56 3.49 -11.36 -8.36
N SER A 57 3.04 -11.76 -9.55
CA SER A 57 3.76 -12.74 -10.37
C SER A 57 5.10 -12.20 -10.90
N ARG A 58 5.27 -10.88 -10.93
CA ARG A 58 6.52 -10.17 -11.27
C ARG A 58 7.30 -9.72 -10.02
N ARG A 59 6.93 -10.21 -8.82
CA ARG A 59 7.52 -9.81 -7.54
C ARG A 59 7.43 -8.30 -7.28
N THR A 60 6.35 -7.67 -7.72
CA THR A 60 6.09 -6.25 -7.51
C THR A 60 4.88 -6.08 -6.61
N ALA A 61 5.03 -5.35 -5.50
CA ALA A 61 3.95 -5.00 -4.60
C ALA A 61 4.09 -3.55 -4.13
N THR A 62 2.96 -2.86 -3.94
CA THR A 62 2.92 -1.56 -3.28
C THR A 62 2.49 -1.79 -1.84
N PHE A 63 3.40 -1.54 -0.92
CA PHE A 63 3.15 -1.71 0.50
C PHE A 63 2.34 -0.55 1.04
N MET A 64 1.53 -0.83 2.05
CA MET A 64 0.71 0.16 2.74
C MET A 64 1.06 0.08 4.22
N ILE A 65 1.61 1.15 4.76
CA ILE A 65 1.99 1.26 6.17
C ILE A 65 0.91 1.95 7.01
N LEU A 66 1.07 1.94 8.34
CA LEU A 66 0.15 2.49 9.32
C LEU A 66 -1.20 1.76 9.39
N GLY A 67 -1.21 0.48 8.95
CA GLY A 67 -2.38 -0.39 9.01
C GLY A 67 -3.23 -0.37 7.74
N ASP A 68 -4.48 -0.86 7.86
CA ASP A 68 -5.41 -1.04 6.74
C ASP A 68 -6.74 -0.27 6.91
N VAL A 69 -6.84 0.56 7.96
CA VAL A 69 -8.01 1.40 8.24
C VAL A 69 -7.62 2.86 8.14
N CYS A 70 -8.31 3.60 7.27
CA CYS A 70 -8.06 5.02 7.01
C CYS A 70 -9.01 5.89 7.84
N THR A 71 -8.54 7.05 8.30
CA THR A 71 -9.39 8.04 8.98
C THR A 71 -10.29 8.80 8.01
N ARG A 72 -9.96 8.79 6.69
CA ARG A 72 -10.72 9.48 5.64
C ARG A 72 -11.51 8.52 4.76
N SER A 73 -12.61 9.02 4.16
CA SER A 73 -13.54 8.28 3.31
C SER A 73 -13.58 8.83 1.88
N CYS A 74 -12.45 8.79 1.18
CA CYS A 74 -12.38 9.27 -0.20
C CYS A 74 -13.26 8.42 -1.13
N ARG A 75 -14.11 9.04 -1.94
CA ARG A 75 -15.12 8.36 -2.78
C ARG A 75 -14.54 7.38 -3.80
N PHE A 76 -13.31 7.58 -4.23
CA PHE A 76 -12.61 6.74 -5.21
C PHE A 76 -11.79 5.61 -4.57
N CYS A 77 -11.64 5.63 -3.23
CA CYS A 77 -10.76 4.71 -2.52
C CYS A 77 -11.54 3.51 -1.98
N ALA A 78 -11.04 2.31 -2.22
CA ALA A 78 -11.63 1.08 -1.70
C ALA A 78 -11.07 0.67 -0.32
N THR A 79 -10.13 1.44 0.23
CA THR A 79 -9.58 1.18 1.56
C THR A 79 -10.64 1.39 2.63
N ARG A 80 -10.64 0.50 3.62
CA ARG A 80 -11.61 0.54 4.72
C ARG A 80 -11.46 1.82 5.53
N THR A 81 -12.57 2.49 5.79
CA THR A 81 -12.64 3.69 6.64
C THR A 81 -13.08 3.33 8.05
N GLY A 82 -12.49 3.98 9.05
CA GLY A 82 -12.88 3.77 10.44
C GLY A 82 -11.87 4.35 11.43
N ARG A 83 -11.85 3.78 12.63
CA ARG A 83 -10.89 4.11 13.66
C ARG A 83 -9.72 3.12 13.60
N PRO A 84 -8.52 3.55 13.21
CA PRO A 84 -7.34 2.69 13.14
C PRO A 84 -6.88 2.23 14.53
N LEU A 85 -6.18 1.11 14.57
CA LEU A 85 -5.39 0.71 15.74
C LEU A 85 -4.13 1.58 15.87
N PRO A 86 -3.48 1.63 17.04
CA PRO A 86 -2.17 2.27 17.18
C PRO A 86 -1.18 1.74 16.13
N PRO A 87 -0.23 2.57 15.67
CA PRO A 87 0.84 2.11 14.79
C PRO A 87 1.64 0.96 15.43
N ASP A 88 2.05 0.00 14.61
CA ASP A 88 2.94 -1.08 15.05
C ASP A 88 4.40 -0.65 14.86
N ASP A 89 5.13 -0.48 15.95
CA ASP A 89 6.55 -0.09 15.91
C ASP A 89 7.44 -1.13 15.21
N ALA A 90 6.98 -2.37 15.06
CA ALA A 90 7.70 -3.42 14.34
C ALA A 90 7.49 -3.36 12.81
N GLU A 91 6.44 -2.68 12.32
CA GLU A 91 6.08 -2.63 10.90
C GLU A 91 7.23 -2.15 9.99
N PRO A 92 7.99 -1.07 10.31
CA PRO A 92 9.12 -0.65 9.48
C PRO A 92 10.19 -1.73 9.28
N GLY A 93 10.52 -2.47 10.34
CA GLY A 93 11.49 -3.55 10.27
C GLY A 93 10.97 -4.78 9.51
N GLN A 94 9.69 -5.10 9.67
CA GLN A 94 9.04 -6.18 8.92
C GLN A 94 8.97 -5.85 7.43
N LEU A 95 8.65 -4.60 7.08
CA LEU A 95 8.66 -4.11 5.71
C LEU A 95 10.06 -4.23 5.09
N ALA A 96 11.09 -3.74 5.76
CA ALA A 96 12.47 -3.80 5.26
C ALA A 96 12.94 -5.24 4.98
N ARG A 97 12.64 -6.16 5.89
CA ARG A 97 12.94 -7.60 5.71
C ARG A 97 12.17 -8.19 4.52
N SER A 98 10.91 -7.82 4.34
CA SER A 98 10.09 -8.32 3.23
C SER A 98 10.59 -7.82 1.88
N VAL A 99 11.00 -6.55 1.79
CA VAL A 99 11.65 -5.98 0.60
C VAL A 99 12.89 -6.81 0.22
N LYS A 100 13.72 -7.15 1.22
CA LYS A 100 14.92 -7.98 1.04
C LYS A 100 14.60 -9.40 0.57
N LEU A 101 13.65 -10.07 1.22
CA LEU A 101 13.22 -11.43 0.87
C LEU A 101 12.64 -11.51 -0.54
N MET A 102 11.92 -10.46 -0.97
CA MET A 102 11.38 -10.37 -2.32
C MET A 102 12.42 -9.95 -3.37
N GLY A 103 13.60 -9.49 -2.95
CA GLY A 103 14.67 -9.02 -3.84
C GLY A 103 14.25 -7.80 -4.66
N LEU A 104 13.48 -6.87 -4.06
CA LEU A 104 12.97 -5.70 -4.76
C LEU A 104 14.08 -4.68 -4.99
N ARG A 105 14.19 -4.21 -6.22
CA ARG A 105 15.06 -3.08 -6.59
C ARG A 105 14.35 -1.73 -6.54
N HIS A 106 13.03 -1.75 -6.60
CA HIS A 106 12.17 -0.58 -6.49
C HIS A 106 11.02 -0.90 -5.54
N VAL A 107 10.90 -0.12 -4.51
CA VAL A 107 9.92 -0.28 -3.45
C VAL A 107 8.98 0.91 -3.47
N VAL A 108 7.70 0.64 -3.69
CA VAL A 108 6.66 1.67 -3.57
C VAL A 108 5.96 1.49 -2.23
N VAL A 109 5.95 2.54 -1.43
CA VAL A 109 5.29 2.58 -0.13
C VAL A 109 4.21 3.64 -0.14
N THR A 110 3.02 3.29 0.30
CA THR A 110 1.92 4.23 0.58
C THR A 110 1.42 4.03 2.00
N SER A 111 0.43 4.78 2.44
CA SER A 111 -0.22 4.57 3.73
C SER A 111 -1.72 4.80 3.67
N VAL A 112 -2.41 4.41 4.75
CA VAL A 112 -3.68 5.02 5.12
C VAL A 112 -3.45 6.42 5.68
N THR A 113 -4.44 7.30 5.61
CA THR A 113 -4.35 8.59 6.32
C THR A 113 -4.62 8.39 7.80
N ARG A 114 -3.85 9.09 8.63
CA ARG A 114 -3.85 8.97 10.09
C ARG A 114 -4.03 10.34 10.75
N ASP A 115 -5.16 11.02 10.46
CA ASP A 115 -5.51 12.30 11.09
C ASP A 115 -5.70 12.18 12.62
N ASP A 116 -5.78 10.95 13.13
CA ASP A 116 -5.82 10.62 14.56
C ASP A 116 -4.46 10.74 15.25
N LEU A 117 -3.36 10.79 14.49
CA LEU A 117 -2.01 10.96 15.02
C LEU A 117 -1.57 12.42 14.95
N PRO A 118 -0.90 12.94 15.99
CA PRO A 118 -0.45 14.34 16.02
C PRO A 118 0.47 14.73 14.86
N ASP A 119 1.25 13.77 14.37
CA ASP A 119 2.18 13.93 13.26
C ASP A 119 1.69 13.28 11.95
N GLY A 120 0.42 12.89 11.86
CA GLY A 120 -0.12 12.21 10.70
C GLY A 120 0.62 10.92 10.33
N GLY A 121 1.51 10.42 11.20
CA GLY A 121 2.38 9.28 10.96
C GLY A 121 3.71 9.61 10.29
N ALA A 122 4.11 10.88 10.18
CA ALA A 122 5.35 11.29 9.50
C ALA A 122 6.61 10.59 10.05
N ARG A 123 6.72 10.43 11.37
CA ARG A 123 7.84 9.68 11.98
C ARG A 123 7.85 8.21 11.60
N HIS A 124 6.69 7.59 11.45
CA HIS A 124 6.58 6.20 11.01
C HIS A 124 7.02 6.04 9.56
N TRP A 125 6.69 7.01 8.70
CA TRP A 125 7.19 7.10 7.34
C TRP A 125 8.72 7.18 7.29
N ALA A 126 9.32 8.08 8.08
CA ALA A 126 10.76 8.21 8.18
C ALA A 126 11.41 6.91 8.64
N ALA A 127 10.88 6.28 9.70
CA ALA A 127 11.37 4.99 10.21
C ALA A 127 11.29 3.87 9.16
N ALA A 128 10.23 3.85 8.32
CA ALA A 128 10.09 2.89 7.23
C ALA A 128 11.19 3.08 6.18
N VAL A 129 11.44 4.32 5.74
CA VAL A 129 12.52 4.63 4.78
C VAL A 129 13.88 4.23 5.32
N GLU A 130 14.19 4.61 6.56
CA GLU A 130 15.46 4.29 7.22
C GLU A 130 15.66 2.78 7.37
N ALA A 131 14.61 2.04 7.75
CA ALA A 131 14.67 0.59 7.88
C ALA A 131 14.92 -0.08 6.52
N ILE A 132 14.19 0.34 5.47
CA ILE A 132 14.40 -0.18 4.11
C ILE A 132 15.83 0.11 3.65
N ARG A 133 16.31 1.35 3.79
CA ARG A 133 17.64 1.76 3.35
C ARG A 133 18.75 1.00 4.06
N ARG A 134 18.60 0.74 5.36
CA ARG A 134 19.57 -0.03 6.15
C ARG A 134 19.73 -1.48 5.69
N GLU A 135 18.64 -2.13 5.30
CA GLU A 135 18.66 -3.54 4.88
C GLU A 135 18.79 -3.74 3.37
N ASN A 136 18.48 -2.70 2.57
CA ASN A 136 18.40 -2.75 1.11
C ASN A 136 19.06 -1.49 0.50
N HIS A 137 20.38 -1.40 0.59
CA HIS A 137 21.14 -0.20 0.21
C HIS A 137 20.92 0.28 -1.22
N ASP A 138 20.72 -0.65 -2.15
CA ASP A 138 20.58 -0.37 -3.59
C ASP A 138 19.12 -0.24 -4.05
N ALA A 139 18.15 -0.36 -3.15
CA ALA A 139 16.74 -0.25 -3.51
C ALA A 139 16.35 1.22 -3.70
N THR A 140 15.68 1.52 -4.81
CA THR A 140 14.98 2.80 -5.01
C THR A 140 13.73 2.80 -4.15
N ILE A 141 13.56 3.83 -3.32
CA ILE A 141 12.43 3.99 -2.42
C ILE A 141 11.53 5.11 -2.93
N GLU A 142 10.33 4.74 -3.37
CA GLU A 142 9.29 5.65 -3.81
C GLU A 142 8.19 5.71 -2.76
N LEU A 143 7.82 6.91 -2.35
CA LEU A 143 6.75 7.15 -1.41
C LEU A 143 5.57 7.81 -2.12
N LEU A 144 4.35 7.30 -1.87
CA LEU A 144 3.10 7.96 -2.22
C LEU A 144 2.44 8.40 -0.90
N ILE A 145 2.77 9.63 -0.49
CA ILE A 145 2.43 10.16 0.83
C ILE A 145 1.02 10.78 0.89
N PRO A 146 0.38 10.85 2.08
CA PRO A 146 -0.80 11.66 2.28
C PRO A 146 -0.45 13.16 2.25
N ASP A 147 -1.47 14.03 2.25
CA ASP A 147 -1.28 15.48 2.20
C ASP A 147 -0.68 16.09 3.49
N PHE A 148 -0.63 15.33 4.59
CA PHE A 148 -0.20 15.79 5.91
C PHE A 148 -0.81 17.12 6.34
N ASP A 149 -2.02 17.43 5.84
CA ASP A 149 -2.72 18.71 6.08
C ASP A 149 -1.86 19.93 5.68
N ALA A 150 -1.04 19.76 4.64
CA ALA A 150 -0.08 20.74 4.12
C ALA A 150 0.89 21.32 5.17
N ARG A 151 1.20 20.58 6.24
CA ARG A 151 2.13 20.99 7.29
C ARG A 151 3.59 20.74 6.87
N PRO A 152 4.39 21.82 6.64
CA PRO A 152 5.76 21.69 6.12
C PRO A 152 6.66 20.84 7.01
N GLU A 153 6.55 20.96 8.34
CA GLU A 153 7.37 20.26 9.31
C GLU A 153 7.20 18.73 9.24
N LEU A 154 6.05 18.24 8.79
CA LEU A 154 5.82 16.81 8.59
C LEU A 154 6.41 16.33 7.26
N LEU A 155 6.30 17.15 6.23
CA LEU A 155 6.96 16.90 4.93
C LEU A 155 8.47 16.89 5.09
N ASP A 156 9.03 17.83 5.84
CA ASP A 156 10.46 17.89 6.17
C ASP A 156 10.92 16.63 6.92
N THR A 157 10.11 16.13 7.85
CA THR A 157 10.40 14.89 8.59
C THR A 157 10.53 13.69 7.64
N VAL A 158 9.62 13.56 6.66
CA VAL A 158 9.66 12.48 5.67
C VAL A 158 10.82 12.67 4.70
N ALA A 159 11.03 13.89 4.22
CA ALA A 159 12.11 14.20 3.27
C ALA A 159 13.50 14.01 3.88
N ALA A 160 13.68 14.30 5.19
CA ALA A 160 14.93 14.10 5.90
C ALA A 160 15.40 12.64 5.94
N ALA A 161 14.47 11.67 5.83
CA ALA A 161 14.79 10.25 5.71
C ALA A 161 15.37 9.86 4.34
N LYS A 162 15.39 10.79 3.37
CA LYS A 162 15.99 10.65 2.03
C LYS A 162 15.40 9.50 1.19
N PRO A 163 14.09 9.45 0.96
CA PRO A 163 13.54 8.64 -0.10
C PRO A 163 14.06 9.13 -1.45
N ASP A 164 14.04 8.26 -2.47
CA ASP A 164 14.51 8.64 -3.81
C ASP A 164 13.43 9.41 -4.59
N ILE A 165 12.15 9.07 -4.35
CA ILE A 165 11.00 9.68 -5.03
C ILE A 165 9.91 9.94 -3.98
N ILE A 166 9.30 11.11 -4.05
CA ILE A 166 8.09 11.45 -3.29
C ILE A 166 7.00 11.85 -4.29
N GLY A 167 5.87 11.13 -4.23
CA GLY A 167 4.65 11.44 -4.95
C GLY A 167 3.49 11.71 -3.98
N HIS A 168 2.48 12.41 -4.51
CA HIS A 168 1.24 12.69 -3.78
C HIS A 168 0.03 12.57 -4.72
#